data_66a54e58ad9bd4b8c29ebf3a35d5bbe4
#
_entry.id   66a54e58ad9bd4b8c29ebf3a35d5bbe4
#
_cell.length_a   1.000
_cell.length_b   1.000
_cell.length_c   1.000
_cell.angle_alpha   90.00
_cell.angle_beta   90.00
_cell.angle_gamma   90.00
#
_symmetry.space_group_name_H-M   'P 1'
#
loop_
_entity.id
_entity.type
_entity.pdbx_description
1 polymer ?
#
loop_
_entity_poly.entity_id
_entity_poly.type
_entity_poly.pdbx_seq_one_letter_code
_entity_poly.pdbx_strand_id
1 'polypeptide(L)'
;MKKKIAITTAVASTLTASTLTASLALANQFAKKVLYREHLNKEDQGNWYEKINAQKVKIQNHKGLYLQAYLIEKPNATRTIVCLHALMASAKSLTQTVEYLESVFENDNILMIDAHAHGLSDGYIRGFGYRDVFDLMYFNTYLLQKYGDQHHLIMYGKGMGANTILNASGLGKLKNVDLIISEGAYDNVYHYLTLKCQKEMK
;
A
#
# COMPACT_ATOMS: atom_id res chain seq x y z
N MET A 1 47.00 11.00 -38.04
CA MET A 1 46.76 10.85 -36.59
C MET A 1 45.57 11.65 -36.11
N LYS A 2 45.44 12.96 -36.36
CA LYS A 2 44.35 13.82 -35.84
C LYS A 2 42.92 13.36 -36.24
N LYS A 3 42.66 12.83 -37.45
CA LYS A 3 41.34 12.32 -37.88
C LYS A 3 40.88 11.06 -37.11
N LYS A 4 41.80 10.13 -36.80
CA LYS A 4 41.44 8.91 -36.01
C LYS A 4 41.07 9.24 -34.59
N ILE A 5 41.73 10.20 -33.94
CA ILE A 5 41.46 10.64 -32.58
C ILE A 5 40.06 11.31 -32.50
N ALA A 6 39.74 12.18 -33.49
CA ALA A 6 38.46 12.86 -33.54
C ALA A 6 37.25 11.87 -33.70
N ILE A 7 37.41 10.82 -34.52
CA ILE A 7 36.40 9.80 -34.70
C ILE A 7 36.21 8.96 -33.42
N THR A 8 37.31 8.59 -32.76
CA THR A 8 37.26 7.81 -31.52
C THR A 8 36.59 8.60 -30.39
N THR A 9 36.88 9.91 -30.29
CA THR A 9 36.25 10.80 -29.29
C THR A 9 34.78 11.03 -29.60
N ALA A 10 34.39 11.19 -30.85
CA ALA A 10 32.99 11.34 -31.25
C ALA A 10 32.18 10.05 -31.01
N VAL A 11 32.74 8.88 -31.30
CA VAL A 11 32.07 7.58 -31.01
C VAL A 11 31.96 7.32 -29.50
N ALA A 12 32.99 7.65 -28.72
CA ALA A 12 32.94 7.52 -27.27
C ALA A 12 31.89 8.47 -26.65
N SER A 13 31.80 9.72 -27.13
CA SER A 13 30.83 10.69 -26.63
C SER A 13 29.37 10.32 -27.01
N THR A 14 29.14 9.75 -28.18
CA THR A 14 27.83 9.27 -28.60
C THR A 14 27.40 8.02 -27.82
N LEU A 15 28.31 7.09 -27.53
CA LEU A 15 28.02 5.91 -26.69
C LEU A 15 27.71 6.31 -25.24
N THR A 16 28.45 7.26 -24.67
CA THR A 16 28.14 7.74 -23.30
C THR A 16 26.83 8.52 -23.23
N ALA A 17 26.52 9.34 -24.25
CA ALA A 17 25.22 10.03 -24.30
C ALA A 17 24.04 9.08 -24.47
N SER A 18 24.17 8.05 -25.31
CA SER A 18 23.11 7.06 -25.51
C SER A 18 22.87 6.18 -24.27
N THR A 19 23.92 5.80 -23.55
CA THR A 19 23.80 5.06 -22.30
C THR A 19 23.17 5.92 -21.19
N LEU A 20 23.51 7.19 -21.09
CA LEU A 20 22.92 8.11 -20.14
C LEU A 20 21.43 8.35 -20.42
N THR A 21 21.05 8.55 -21.68
CA THR A 21 19.63 8.73 -22.06
C THR A 21 18.82 7.47 -21.80
N ALA A 22 19.37 6.28 -22.11
CA ALA A 22 18.71 5.01 -21.80
C ALA A 22 18.52 4.81 -20.27
N SER A 23 19.53 5.11 -19.48
CA SER A 23 19.46 5.02 -18.01
C SER A 23 18.41 5.99 -17.43
N LEU A 24 18.36 7.22 -17.93
CA LEU A 24 17.35 8.21 -17.53
C LEU A 24 15.92 7.77 -17.92
N ALA A 25 15.76 7.18 -19.11
CA ALA A 25 14.48 6.67 -19.56
C ALA A 25 13.99 5.51 -18.67
N LEU A 26 14.88 4.57 -18.34
CA LEU A 26 14.56 3.45 -17.42
C LEU A 26 14.23 3.96 -16.01
N ALA A 27 15.01 4.90 -15.48
CA ALA A 27 14.75 5.51 -14.19
C ALA A 27 13.38 6.22 -14.15
N ASN A 28 13.05 6.97 -15.21
CA ASN A 28 11.75 7.63 -15.33
C ASN A 28 10.59 6.62 -15.45
N GLN A 29 10.78 5.55 -16.20
CA GLN A 29 9.79 4.48 -16.32
C GLN A 29 9.56 3.77 -14.99
N PHE A 30 10.64 3.45 -14.26
CA PHE A 30 10.55 2.88 -12.92
C PHE A 30 9.85 3.84 -11.94
N ALA A 31 10.24 5.12 -11.93
CA ALA A 31 9.61 6.12 -11.09
C ALA A 31 8.10 6.23 -11.37
N LYS A 32 7.69 6.26 -12.64
CA LYS A 32 6.27 6.27 -13.02
C LYS A 32 5.54 5.04 -12.51
N LYS A 33 6.09 3.84 -12.71
CA LYS A 33 5.50 2.57 -12.24
C LYS A 33 5.30 2.53 -10.74
N VAL A 34 6.24 3.08 -9.96
CA VAL A 34 6.21 3.03 -8.49
C VAL A 34 5.37 4.16 -7.90
N LEU A 35 5.49 5.38 -8.42
CA LEU A 35 4.79 6.56 -7.89
C LEU A 35 3.30 6.57 -8.26
N TYR A 36 3.00 6.14 -9.47
CA TYR A 36 1.65 6.26 -10.02
C TYR A 36 0.99 4.88 -10.17
N ARG A 37 -0.31 4.87 -10.06
CA ARG A 37 -1.12 3.74 -10.49
C ARG A 37 -1.11 3.71 -12.02
N GLU A 38 -0.63 2.62 -12.61
CA GLU A 38 -0.78 2.39 -14.04
C GLU A 38 -2.26 2.23 -14.34
N HIS A 39 -2.77 3.05 -15.25
CA HIS A 39 -4.15 3.13 -15.70
C HIS A 39 -5.24 2.60 -14.76
N LEU A 40 -6.36 3.31 -14.72
CA LEU A 40 -7.60 3.03 -13.99
C LEU A 40 -8.30 1.70 -14.35
N ASN A 41 -7.60 0.73 -14.85
CA ASN A 41 -8.08 -0.63 -14.79
C ASN A 41 -8.12 -0.98 -13.29
N LYS A 42 -9.25 -0.61 -12.67
CA LYS A 42 -9.71 -1.28 -11.47
C LYS A 42 -9.76 -2.74 -11.88
N GLU A 43 -8.65 -3.44 -11.67
CA GLU A 43 -8.56 -4.84 -12.00
C GLU A 43 -9.79 -5.48 -11.40
N ASP A 44 -10.56 -6.14 -12.26
CA ASP A 44 -11.61 -7.02 -11.79
C ASP A 44 -10.91 -8.11 -10.96
N GLN A 45 -10.81 -7.84 -9.66
CA GLN A 45 -10.14 -8.76 -8.74
C GLN A 45 -10.96 -10.02 -8.54
N GLY A 46 -12.08 -10.16 -9.26
CA GLY A 46 -13.04 -11.24 -9.12
C GLY A 46 -13.70 -11.24 -7.74
N ASN A 47 -14.40 -12.32 -7.42
CA ASN A 47 -15.14 -12.47 -6.16
C ASN A 47 -14.30 -13.18 -5.08
N TRP A 48 -12.98 -12.92 -5.01
CA TRP A 48 -12.09 -13.54 -4.03
C TRP A 48 -12.56 -13.33 -2.59
N TYR A 49 -13.11 -12.16 -2.29
CA TYR A 49 -13.59 -11.75 -0.96
C TYR A 49 -14.80 -12.59 -0.51
N GLU A 50 -15.65 -13.06 -1.43
CA GLU A 50 -16.77 -13.94 -1.11
C GLU A 50 -16.32 -15.31 -0.60
N LYS A 51 -15.16 -15.80 -1.10
CA LYS A 51 -14.59 -17.09 -0.67
C LYS A 51 -14.15 -17.09 0.79
N ILE A 52 -13.87 -15.91 1.35
CA ILE A 52 -13.53 -15.71 2.75
C ILE A 52 -14.66 -15.03 3.54
N ASN A 53 -15.89 -15.07 3.01
CA ASN A 53 -17.08 -14.48 3.63
C ASN A 53 -16.93 -12.98 3.97
N ALA A 54 -16.13 -12.24 3.21
CA ALA A 54 -15.96 -10.81 3.40
C ALA A 54 -16.99 -10.02 2.59
N GLN A 55 -17.46 -8.91 3.17
CA GLN A 55 -18.36 -7.95 2.52
C GLN A 55 -17.57 -6.71 2.06
N LYS A 56 -17.93 -6.15 0.92
CA LYS A 56 -17.36 -4.89 0.45
C LYS A 56 -17.79 -3.72 1.32
N VAL A 57 -16.84 -2.93 1.80
CA VAL A 57 -17.05 -1.67 2.50
C VAL A 57 -16.48 -0.56 1.64
N LYS A 58 -17.25 0.49 1.41
CA LYS A 58 -16.83 1.65 0.63
C LYS A 58 -17.11 2.91 1.42
N ILE A 59 -16.06 3.68 1.70
CA ILE A 59 -16.16 4.97 2.39
C ILE A 59 -15.62 6.08 1.50
N GLN A 60 -15.95 7.33 1.79
CA GLN A 60 -15.46 8.49 1.06
C GLN A 60 -14.58 9.34 1.97
N ASN A 61 -13.40 9.74 1.50
CA ASN A 61 -12.53 10.64 2.24
C ASN A 61 -12.88 12.12 1.96
N HIS A 62 -12.20 13.05 2.66
CA HIS A 62 -12.43 14.51 2.54
C HIS A 62 -12.15 15.07 1.13
N LYS A 63 -11.49 14.32 0.26
CA LYS A 63 -11.22 14.71 -1.14
C LYS A 63 -12.28 14.17 -2.11
N GLY A 64 -13.33 13.55 -1.59
CA GLY A 64 -14.36 12.91 -2.40
C GLY A 64 -13.93 11.59 -3.04
N LEU A 65 -12.75 11.06 -2.70
CA LEU A 65 -12.26 9.78 -3.23
C LEU A 65 -12.88 8.62 -2.47
N TYR A 66 -13.33 7.62 -3.20
CA TYR A 66 -13.84 6.39 -2.62
C TYR A 66 -12.69 5.44 -2.26
N LEU A 67 -12.73 4.97 -1.03
CA LEU A 67 -11.80 3.99 -0.47
C LEU A 67 -12.52 2.67 -0.29
N GLN A 68 -11.92 1.59 -0.77
CA GLN A 68 -12.46 0.24 -0.71
C GLN A 68 -11.83 -0.55 0.43
N ALA A 69 -12.64 -1.32 1.14
CA ALA A 69 -12.18 -2.34 2.08
C ALA A 69 -13.08 -3.58 2.01
N TYR A 70 -12.67 -4.63 2.71
CA TYR A 70 -13.38 -5.91 2.78
C TYR A 70 -13.45 -6.35 4.24
N LEU A 71 -14.68 -6.52 4.74
CA LEU A 71 -14.97 -6.76 6.15
C LEU A 71 -15.48 -8.19 6.34
N ILE A 72 -14.80 -8.94 7.20
CA ILE A 72 -15.30 -10.19 7.76
C ILE A 72 -15.90 -9.86 9.13
N GLU A 73 -17.18 -10.08 9.31
CA GLU A 73 -17.88 -9.83 10.58
C GLU A 73 -18.09 -11.13 11.35
N LYS A 74 -17.82 -11.09 12.64
CA LYS A 74 -18.10 -12.17 13.59
C LYS A 74 -19.22 -11.76 14.56
N PRO A 75 -20.10 -12.68 14.94
CA PRO A 75 -21.16 -12.39 15.91
C PRO A 75 -20.57 -11.89 17.24
N ASN A 76 -21.12 -10.80 17.76
CA ASN A 76 -20.73 -10.21 19.05
C ASN A 76 -19.26 -9.83 19.20
N ALA A 77 -18.55 -9.59 18.08
CA ALA A 77 -17.17 -9.14 18.13
C ALA A 77 -17.05 -7.78 18.82
N THR A 78 -16.16 -7.68 19.79
CA THR A 78 -15.84 -6.43 20.50
C THR A 78 -14.60 -5.76 19.94
N ARG A 79 -13.97 -6.40 18.93
CA ARG A 79 -12.69 -5.97 18.38
C ARG A 79 -12.61 -6.22 16.87
N THR A 80 -11.87 -5.37 16.16
CA THR A 80 -11.58 -5.51 14.72
C THR A 80 -10.09 -5.48 14.45
N ILE A 81 -9.59 -6.44 13.68
CA ILE A 81 -8.23 -6.43 13.14
C ILE A 81 -8.25 -5.68 11.81
N VAL A 82 -7.56 -4.55 11.74
CA VAL A 82 -7.45 -3.72 10.52
C VAL A 82 -6.15 -4.08 9.79
N CYS A 83 -6.26 -4.60 8.58
CA CYS A 83 -5.15 -5.14 7.80
C CYS A 83 -4.82 -4.24 6.60
N LEU A 84 -3.56 -3.81 6.49
CA LEU A 84 -3.03 -2.97 5.42
C LEU A 84 -1.93 -3.69 4.64
N HIS A 85 -2.04 -3.70 3.31
CA HIS A 85 -1.15 -4.40 2.38
C HIS A 85 0.14 -3.62 2.06
N ALA A 86 1.10 -4.31 1.44
CA ALA A 86 2.36 -3.73 0.98
C ALA A 86 2.18 -2.84 -0.27
N LEU A 87 3.21 -2.03 -0.60
CA LEU A 87 3.25 -1.21 -1.80
C LEU A 87 3.05 -2.07 -3.07
N MET A 88 2.25 -1.57 -4.02
CA MET A 88 1.89 -2.23 -5.29
C MET A 88 1.11 -3.56 -5.11
N ALA A 89 0.54 -3.80 -3.93
CA ALA A 89 -0.35 -4.91 -3.66
C ALA A 89 -1.81 -4.42 -3.51
N SER A 90 -2.69 -5.25 -2.99
CA SER A 90 -4.09 -4.93 -2.66
C SER A 90 -4.53 -5.76 -1.45
N ALA A 91 -5.72 -5.50 -0.94
CA ALA A 91 -6.35 -6.29 0.13
C ALA A 91 -6.35 -7.79 -0.18
N LYS A 92 -6.56 -8.18 -1.45
CA LYS A 92 -6.50 -9.57 -1.90
C LYS A 92 -5.17 -10.27 -1.54
N SER A 93 -4.06 -9.55 -1.53
CA SER A 93 -2.75 -10.11 -1.20
C SER A 93 -2.61 -10.53 0.27
N LEU A 94 -3.54 -10.12 1.12
CA LEU A 94 -3.57 -10.43 2.55
C LEU A 94 -4.36 -11.72 2.86
N THR A 95 -4.96 -12.39 1.88
CA THR A 95 -5.87 -13.52 2.12
C THR A 95 -5.25 -14.59 3.02
N GLN A 96 -4.03 -15.05 2.72
CA GLN A 96 -3.35 -16.04 3.55
C GLN A 96 -3.04 -15.54 4.97
N THR A 97 -2.67 -14.26 5.11
CA THR A 97 -2.45 -13.63 6.42
C THR A 97 -3.76 -13.58 7.21
N VAL A 98 -4.85 -13.25 6.54
CA VAL A 98 -6.19 -13.18 7.15
C VAL A 98 -6.66 -14.55 7.59
N GLU A 99 -6.49 -15.60 6.80
CA GLU A 99 -6.79 -16.98 7.20
C GLU A 99 -6.02 -17.38 8.47
N TYR A 100 -4.76 -16.99 8.59
CA TYR A 100 -3.97 -17.19 9.81
C TYR A 100 -4.51 -16.35 10.98
N LEU A 101 -4.80 -15.07 10.76
CA LEU A 101 -5.34 -14.19 11.81
C LEU A 101 -6.70 -14.69 12.31
N GLU A 102 -7.57 -15.18 11.44
CA GLU A 102 -8.85 -15.79 11.83
C GLU A 102 -8.67 -17.02 12.73
N SER A 103 -7.62 -17.81 12.51
CA SER A 103 -7.32 -18.98 13.35
C SER A 103 -6.82 -18.62 14.75
N VAL A 104 -6.24 -17.43 14.92
CA VAL A 104 -5.70 -16.95 16.21
C VAL A 104 -6.71 -16.06 16.93
N PHE A 105 -7.49 -15.27 16.20
CA PHE A 105 -8.45 -14.29 16.70
C PHE A 105 -9.86 -14.64 16.23
N GLU A 106 -10.35 -15.82 16.63
CA GLU A 106 -11.58 -16.45 16.11
C GLU A 106 -12.84 -15.59 16.23
N ASN A 107 -12.89 -14.72 17.27
CA ASN A 107 -14.06 -13.91 17.59
C ASN A 107 -13.91 -12.44 17.17
N ASP A 108 -12.86 -12.08 16.47
CA ASP A 108 -12.61 -10.71 16.05
C ASP A 108 -13.07 -10.47 14.60
N ASN A 109 -13.58 -9.29 14.32
CA ASN A 109 -13.79 -8.84 12.94
C ASN A 109 -12.45 -8.63 12.24
N ILE A 110 -12.42 -8.75 10.92
CA ILE A 110 -11.23 -8.40 10.13
C ILE A 110 -11.62 -7.44 9.00
N LEU A 111 -10.94 -6.30 8.93
CA LEU A 111 -11.09 -5.31 7.88
C LEU A 111 -9.82 -5.23 7.04
N MET A 112 -9.86 -5.65 5.79
CA MET A 112 -8.76 -5.53 4.82
C MET A 112 -8.97 -4.28 3.98
N ILE A 113 -8.03 -3.35 3.97
CA ILE A 113 -8.14 -2.07 3.27
C ILE A 113 -7.33 -2.11 1.98
N ASP A 114 -7.94 -1.69 0.86
CA ASP A 114 -7.20 -1.25 -0.32
C ASP A 114 -6.71 0.18 -0.07
N ALA A 115 -5.39 0.37 0.06
CA ALA A 115 -4.80 1.68 0.26
C ALA A 115 -5.07 2.60 -0.94
N HIS A 116 -4.96 3.91 -0.73
CA HIS A 116 -5.07 4.92 -1.78
C HIS A 116 -4.22 4.58 -3.01
N ALA A 117 -4.80 4.72 -4.20
CA ALA A 117 -4.19 4.34 -5.48
C ALA A 117 -3.79 2.86 -5.59
N HIS A 118 -4.48 1.96 -4.86
CA HIS A 118 -4.31 0.50 -4.94
C HIS A 118 -5.69 -0.19 -5.00
N GLY A 119 -5.71 -1.44 -5.44
CA GLY A 119 -6.91 -2.26 -5.51
C GLY A 119 -8.10 -1.55 -6.15
N LEU A 120 -9.24 -1.51 -5.49
CA LEU A 120 -10.45 -0.81 -5.94
C LEU A 120 -10.61 0.60 -5.34
N SER A 121 -9.70 1.05 -4.47
CA SER A 121 -9.69 2.42 -3.96
C SER A 121 -9.35 3.42 -5.06
N ASP A 122 -9.95 4.61 -4.99
CA ASP A 122 -9.62 5.71 -5.90
C ASP A 122 -8.21 6.23 -5.62
N GLY A 123 -7.75 7.14 -6.49
CA GLY A 123 -6.44 7.78 -6.40
C GLY A 123 -5.52 7.39 -7.54
N TYR A 124 -4.52 8.23 -7.77
CA TYR A 124 -3.54 8.05 -8.84
C TYR A 124 -2.10 8.03 -8.31
N ILE A 125 -1.79 8.82 -7.28
CA ILE A 125 -0.46 8.91 -6.68
C ILE A 125 -0.46 8.09 -5.40
N ARG A 126 0.45 7.12 -5.28
CA ARG A 126 0.60 6.29 -4.08
C ARG A 126 1.13 7.08 -2.89
N GLY A 127 0.67 6.73 -1.70
CA GLY A 127 0.91 7.48 -0.47
C GLY A 127 2.18 7.10 0.30
N PHE A 128 2.79 5.94 -0.01
CA PHE A 128 4.00 5.40 0.63
C PHE A 128 3.94 5.30 2.16
N GLY A 129 2.75 5.13 2.72
CA GLY A 129 2.55 5.05 4.15
C GLY A 129 2.50 6.40 4.87
N TYR A 130 2.69 7.52 4.17
CA TYR A 130 2.57 8.86 4.74
C TYR A 130 1.20 9.49 4.47
N ARG A 131 0.77 9.53 3.20
CA ARG A 131 -0.56 10.06 2.83
C ARG A 131 -1.68 9.12 3.22
N ASP A 132 -1.40 7.82 3.25
CA ASP A 132 -2.34 6.77 3.61
C ASP A 132 -2.80 6.85 5.07
N VAL A 133 -2.07 7.57 5.94
CA VAL A 133 -2.45 7.85 7.32
C VAL A 133 -3.84 8.47 7.41
N PHE A 134 -4.13 9.46 6.56
CA PHE A 134 -5.44 10.13 6.58
C PHE A 134 -6.57 9.19 6.18
N ASP A 135 -6.34 8.32 5.20
CA ASP A 135 -7.33 7.34 4.76
C ASP A 135 -7.57 6.28 5.85
N LEU A 136 -6.52 5.84 6.56
CA LEU A 136 -6.66 4.95 7.71
C LEU A 136 -7.49 5.57 8.83
N MET A 137 -7.35 6.87 9.08
CA MET A 137 -8.18 7.59 10.05
C MET A 137 -9.69 7.54 9.70
N TYR A 138 -10.04 7.61 8.42
CA TYR A 138 -11.44 7.48 8.00
C TYR A 138 -11.97 6.07 8.30
N PHE A 139 -11.19 5.03 8.07
CA PHE A 139 -11.58 3.66 8.44
C PHE A 139 -11.65 3.46 9.96
N ASN A 140 -10.72 4.03 10.74
CA ASN A 140 -10.81 4.03 12.20
C ASN A 140 -12.11 4.68 12.67
N THR A 141 -12.46 5.84 12.15
CA THR A 141 -13.71 6.54 12.45
C THR A 141 -14.93 5.71 12.04
N TYR A 142 -14.92 5.11 10.84
CA TYR A 142 -15.99 4.26 10.36
C TYR A 142 -16.26 3.08 11.29
N LEU A 143 -15.21 2.40 11.77
CA LEU A 143 -15.36 1.27 12.68
C LEU A 143 -15.96 1.69 14.03
N LEU A 144 -15.52 2.80 14.61
CA LEU A 144 -16.06 3.32 15.87
C LEU A 144 -17.51 3.80 15.72
N GLN A 145 -17.88 4.40 14.58
CA GLN A 145 -19.26 4.76 14.28
C GLN A 145 -20.15 3.52 14.11
N LYS A 146 -19.62 2.45 13.49
CA LYS A 146 -20.37 1.20 13.24
C LYS A 146 -20.58 0.38 14.51
N TYR A 147 -19.56 0.26 15.35
CA TYR A 147 -19.55 -0.66 16.50
C TYR A 147 -19.59 0.03 17.86
N GLY A 148 -19.47 1.36 17.89
CA GLY A 148 -19.47 2.16 19.12
C GLY A 148 -18.06 2.52 19.62
N ASP A 149 -18.01 3.53 20.49
CA ASP A 149 -16.75 4.10 20.99
C ASP A 149 -15.96 3.17 21.95
N GLN A 150 -16.55 2.07 22.37
CA GLN A 150 -15.89 1.04 23.19
C GLN A 150 -15.33 -0.11 22.36
N HIS A 151 -15.44 -0.04 21.03
CA HIS A 151 -14.90 -1.07 20.14
C HIS A 151 -13.36 -0.93 20.03
N HIS A 152 -12.66 -2.03 20.19
CA HIS A 152 -11.21 -2.10 20.20
C HIS A 152 -10.64 -2.45 18.82
N LEU A 153 -9.40 -2.04 18.55
CA LEU A 153 -8.75 -2.29 17.28
C LEU A 153 -7.37 -2.92 17.46
N ILE A 154 -7.07 -3.87 16.60
CA ILE A 154 -5.72 -4.37 16.35
C ILE A 154 -5.32 -3.91 14.95
N MET A 155 -4.14 -3.34 14.80
CA MET A 155 -3.61 -2.93 13.50
C MET A 155 -2.56 -3.92 13.02
N TYR A 156 -2.77 -4.51 11.84
CA TYR A 156 -1.78 -5.32 11.15
C TYR A 156 -1.36 -4.63 9.85
N GLY A 157 -0.08 -4.47 9.62
CA GLY A 157 0.43 -3.85 8.39
C GLY A 157 1.64 -4.57 7.83
N LYS A 158 1.69 -4.64 6.50
CA LYS A 158 2.80 -5.21 5.74
C LYS A 158 3.48 -4.15 4.87
N GLY A 159 4.80 -3.97 5.00
CA GLY A 159 5.58 -3.01 4.21
C GLY A 159 5.02 -1.58 4.30
N MET A 160 4.48 -1.04 3.20
CA MET A 160 3.83 0.27 3.17
C MET A 160 2.67 0.37 4.19
N GLY A 161 1.87 -0.69 4.33
CA GLY A 161 0.80 -0.74 5.31
C GLY A 161 1.32 -0.66 6.75
N ALA A 162 2.45 -1.32 7.05
CA ALA A 162 3.12 -1.21 8.34
C ALA A 162 3.57 0.24 8.61
N ASN A 163 4.18 0.90 7.63
CA ASN A 163 4.55 2.32 7.75
C ASN A 163 3.34 3.23 7.94
N THR A 164 2.22 2.95 7.27
CA THR A 164 0.98 3.72 7.45
C THR A 164 0.52 3.69 8.92
N ILE A 165 0.49 2.49 9.51
CA ILE A 165 0.06 2.30 10.90
C ILE A 165 1.01 2.97 11.88
N LEU A 166 2.32 2.76 11.73
CA LEU A 166 3.33 3.34 12.60
C LEU A 166 3.32 4.87 12.55
N ASN A 167 3.19 5.45 11.35
CA ASN A 167 3.08 6.90 11.18
C ASN A 167 1.78 7.43 11.81
N ALA A 168 0.65 6.75 11.61
CA ALA A 168 -0.63 7.15 12.20
C ALA A 168 -0.60 7.10 13.74
N SER A 169 0.02 6.06 14.31
CA SER A 169 0.21 5.90 15.75
C SER A 169 1.14 6.98 16.31
N GLY A 170 2.30 7.21 15.67
CA GLY A 170 3.25 8.25 16.09
C GLY A 170 2.67 9.67 16.05
N LEU A 171 1.69 9.92 15.18
CA LEU A 171 0.96 11.19 15.12
C LEU A 171 -0.24 11.25 16.10
N GLY A 172 -0.49 10.21 16.89
CA GLY A 172 -1.64 10.13 17.79
C GLY A 172 -2.99 10.20 17.08
N LYS A 173 -3.07 9.66 15.85
CA LYS A 173 -4.25 9.77 14.98
C LYS A 173 -5.22 8.59 15.06
N LEU A 174 -4.83 7.52 15.73
CA LEU A 174 -5.66 6.32 15.88
C LEU A 174 -6.30 6.28 17.27
N LYS A 175 -7.55 5.86 17.32
CA LYS A 175 -8.31 5.69 18.56
C LYS A 175 -8.55 4.21 18.83
N ASN A 176 -8.57 3.82 20.09
CA ASN A 176 -8.90 2.47 20.58
C ASN A 176 -8.02 1.35 19.98
N VAL A 177 -6.76 1.64 19.71
CA VAL A 177 -5.81 0.65 19.20
C VAL A 177 -5.04 0.04 20.37
N ASP A 178 -5.25 -1.26 20.61
CA ASP A 178 -4.62 -2.02 21.68
C ASP A 178 -3.28 -2.62 21.27
N LEU A 179 -3.16 -3.02 19.98
CA LEU A 179 -2.00 -3.72 19.47
C LEU A 179 -1.68 -3.30 18.04
N ILE A 180 -0.39 -3.18 17.75
CA ILE A 180 0.14 -2.98 16.41
C ILE A 180 1.07 -4.14 16.05
N ILE A 181 0.80 -4.80 14.93
CA ILE A 181 1.62 -5.84 14.33
C ILE A 181 2.21 -5.28 13.03
N SER A 182 3.53 -5.08 13.02
CA SER A 182 4.25 -4.47 11.90
C SER A 182 5.16 -5.48 11.23
N GLU A 183 4.89 -5.82 9.97
CA GLU A 183 5.69 -6.74 9.17
C GLU A 183 6.45 -5.97 8.07
N GLY A 184 7.79 -5.92 8.18
CA GLY A 184 8.66 -5.38 7.14
C GLY A 184 8.46 -3.89 6.86
N ALA A 185 8.21 -3.08 7.90
CA ALA A 185 8.26 -1.63 7.78
C ALA A 185 9.65 -1.17 7.33
N TYR A 186 9.72 -0.05 6.62
CA TYR A 186 10.98 0.56 6.21
C TYR A 186 11.22 1.87 6.98
N ASP A 187 12.46 2.15 7.27
CA ASP A 187 12.91 3.35 7.98
C ASP A 187 12.81 4.60 7.08
N ASN A 188 13.09 4.42 5.78
CA ASN A 188 13.16 5.50 4.82
C ASN A 188 12.67 5.06 3.44
N VAL A 189 11.73 5.82 2.87
CA VAL A 189 11.14 5.56 1.54
C VAL A 189 12.20 5.58 0.45
N TYR A 190 13.15 6.51 0.50
CA TYR A 190 14.22 6.62 -0.49
C TYR A 190 15.09 5.36 -0.50
N HIS A 191 15.51 4.90 0.69
CA HIS A 191 16.30 3.67 0.84
C HIS A 191 15.53 2.46 0.32
N TYR A 192 14.27 2.31 0.71
CA TYR A 192 13.40 1.24 0.22
C TYR A 192 13.29 1.22 -1.31
N LEU A 193 13.03 2.38 -1.94
CA LEU A 193 12.90 2.49 -3.38
C LEU A 193 14.22 2.24 -4.12
N THR A 194 15.35 2.65 -3.54
CA THR A 194 16.69 2.38 -4.09
C THR A 194 16.96 0.88 -4.15
N LEU A 195 16.70 0.16 -3.05
CA LEU A 195 16.87 -1.31 -3.00
C LEU A 195 15.94 -2.02 -3.98
N LYS A 196 14.70 -1.55 -4.11
CA LYS A 196 13.73 -2.12 -5.06
C LYS A 196 14.17 -1.89 -6.51
N CYS A 197 14.63 -0.70 -6.85
CA CYS A 197 15.16 -0.37 -8.16
C CYS A 197 16.36 -1.26 -8.51
N GLN A 198 17.32 -1.44 -7.59
CA GLN A 198 18.48 -2.31 -7.79
C GLN A 198 18.11 -3.78 -8.05
N LYS A 199 17.01 -4.27 -7.45
CA LYS A 199 16.53 -5.63 -7.68
C LYS A 199 15.87 -5.81 -9.05
N GLU A 200 15.20 -4.79 -9.57
CA GLU A 200 14.53 -4.85 -10.88
C GLU A 200 15.50 -4.63 -12.06
N MET A 201 16.71 -4.10 -11.80
CA MET A 201 17.76 -3.90 -12.81
C MET A 201 18.72 -5.10 -12.95
N LYS A 202 18.60 -6.13 -12.16
CA LYS A 202 19.33 -7.40 -12.24
C LYS A 202 18.58 -8.44 -13.05
#